data_c322b9deb62ab081492e95237130f718
#
_entry.id   c322b9deb62ab081492e95237130f718
#
_cell.length_a   1.000
_cell.length_b   1.000
_cell.length_c   1.000
_cell.angle_alpha   90.00
_cell.angle_beta   90.00
_cell.angle_gamma   90.00
#
_symmetry.space_group_name_H-M   'P 1'
#
loop_
_entity.id
_entity.type
_entity.pdbx_description
1 polymer ?
#
loop_
_entity_poly.entity_id
_entity_poly.type
_entity_poly.pdbx_seq_one_letter_code
_entity_poly.pdbx_strand_id
1 'polypeptide(L)'
;MIARVEIEGLDRTGKDTLVGYVDYMSGRMIPVGSRGLMSTIAYAEVFNRFMSTELTNKLLEANKETLVVYLTADRKDLELRHKISHHEPIDFDKHEKAFEYAKRIILGSDVLFFEFNTSKQTPYQIAEMVCTIIEEENKK
;
A
#
# COMPACT_ATOMS: atom_id res chain seq x y z
N MET A 1 -16.74 -2.49 -7.74
CA MET A 1 -16.84 -1.24 -6.94
C MET A 1 -15.75 -1.21 -5.88
N ILE A 2 -15.10 -0.08 -5.72
CA ILE A 2 -14.13 0.11 -4.63
C ILE A 2 -14.88 0.57 -3.39
N ALA A 3 -14.80 -0.23 -2.33
CA ALA A 3 -15.45 0.06 -1.05
C ALA A 3 -14.48 0.61 0.01
N ARG A 4 -13.17 0.40 -0.18
CA ARG A 4 -12.13 0.95 0.70
C ARG A 4 -10.80 1.09 -0.02
N VAL A 5 -9.94 1.93 0.51
CA VAL A 5 -8.58 2.13 0.00
C VAL A 5 -7.57 1.80 1.10
N GLU A 6 -6.56 1.01 0.78
CA GLU A 6 -5.46 0.72 1.68
C GLU A 6 -4.16 1.25 1.08
N ILE A 7 -3.51 2.15 1.82
CA ILE A 7 -2.24 2.73 1.42
C ILE A 7 -1.13 1.90 2.06
N GLU A 8 -0.29 1.30 1.24
CA GLU A 8 0.72 0.33 1.65
C GLU A 8 2.12 0.79 1.27
N GLY A 9 3.13 0.22 1.88
CA GLY A 9 4.53 0.50 1.55
C GLY A 9 5.44 0.40 2.75
N LEU A 10 6.74 0.49 2.50
CA LEU A 10 7.75 0.52 3.54
C LEU A 10 7.62 1.78 4.41
N ASP A 11 8.26 1.76 5.58
CA ASP A 11 8.33 2.94 6.42
C ASP A 11 8.90 4.12 5.65
N ARG A 12 8.37 5.32 5.92
CA ARG A 12 8.83 6.58 5.34
C ARG A 12 8.54 6.73 3.84
N THR A 13 7.60 5.98 3.29
CA THR A 13 7.12 6.20 1.92
C THR A 13 6.06 7.30 1.84
N GLY A 14 5.57 7.80 2.97
CA GLY A 14 4.57 8.87 2.99
C GLY A 14 3.13 8.38 3.06
N LYS A 15 2.91 7.19 3.61
CA LYS A 15 1.58 6.58 3.71
C LYS A 15 0.56 7.48 4.42
N ASP A 16 0.91 7.97 5.62
CA ASP A 16 -0.04 8.75 6.43
C ASP A 16 -0.42 10.06 5.76
N THR A 17 0.53 10.70 5.10
CA THR A 17 0.27 11.93 4.35
C THR A 17 -0.72 11.65 3.22
N LEU A 18 -0.51 10.56 2.48
CA LEU A 18 -1.40 10.20 1.38
C LEU A 18 -2.80 9.81 1.88
N VAL A 19 -2.88 9.08 2.99
CA VAL A 19 -4.17 8.75 3.62
C VAL A 19 -4.99 10.02 3.84
N GLY A 20 -4.37 11.06 4.41
CA GLY A 20 -5.05 12.33 4.66
C GLY A 20 -5.55 13.00 3.39
N TYR A 21 -4.71 13.05 2.35
CA TYR A 21 -5.12 13.65 1.07
C TYR A 21 -6.25 12.89 0.39
N VAL A 22 -6.15 11.57 0.32
CA VAL A 22 -7.17 10.75 -0.34
C VAL A 22 -8.49 10.83 0.43
N ASP A 23 -8.44 10.74 1.76
CA ASP A 23 -9.63 10.86 2.60
C ASP A 23 -10.35 12.19 2.35
N TYR A 24 -9.61 13.29 2.38
CA TYR A 24 -10.19 14.62 2.16
C TYR A 24 -10.72 14.77 0.72
N MET A 25 -9.91 14.40 -0.28
CA MET A 25 -10.28 14.60 -1.69
C MET A 25 -11.41 13.70 -2.15
N SER A 26 -11.58 12.53 -1.53
CA SER A 26 -12.71 11.64 -1.83
C SER A 26 -14.00 12.06 -1.11
N GLY A 27 -13.96 13.15 -0.34
CA GLY A 27 -15.12 13.65 0.42
C GLY A 27 -15.46 12.76 1.61
N ARG A 28 -14.51 11.96 2.07
CA ARG A 28 -14.69 11.02 3.19
C ARG A 28 -15.80 10.00 2.97
N MET A 29 -16.07 9.71 1.71
CA MET A 29 -17.14 8.77 1.33
C MET A 29 -16.70 7.31 1.41
N ILE A 30 -15.40 7.06 1.36
CA ILE A 30 -14.81 5.72 1.36
C ILE A 30 -13.76 5.64 2.46
N PRO A 31 -13.75 4.58 3.28
CA PRO A 31 -12.70 4.39 4.27
C PRO A 31 -11.32 4.32 3.60
N VAL A 32 -10.38 5.08 4.13
CA VAL A 32 -8.99 5.07 3.68
C VAL A 32 -8.11 4.81 4.91
N GLY A 33 -7.28 3.79 4.82
CA GLY A 33 -6.38 3.46 5.91
C GLY A 33 -4.98 3.15 5.39
N SER A 34 -4.02 3.09 6.29
CA SER A 34 -2.68 2.61 6.00
C SER A 34 -2.55 1.20 6.55
N ARG A 35 -1.83 0.35 5.77
CA ARG A 35 -1.58 -1.05 6.11
C ARG A 35 -2.86 -1.90 6.13
N GLY A 36 -2.80 -3.03 5.50
CA GLY A 36 -3.92 -3.96 5.41
C GLY A 36 -3.48 -5.25 4.76
N LEU A 37 -4.08 -5.62 3.63
CA LEU A 37 -3.82 -6.87 2.94
C LEU A 37 -2.34 -7.08 2.62
N MET A 38 -1.71 -6.11 1.97
CA MET A 38 -0.32 -6.24 1.53
C MET A 38 0.63 -6.35 2.73
N SER A 39 0.46 -5.50 3.73
CA SER A 39 1.26 -5.55 4.95
C SER A 39 1.10 -6.87 5.69
N THR A 40 -0.10 -7.42 5.73
CA THR A 40 -0.36 -8.70 6.39
C THR A 40 0.46 -9.82 5.75
N ILE A 41 0.47 -9.88 4.41
CA ILE A 41 1.24 -10.89 3.67
C ILE A 41 2.74 -10.62 3.82
N ALA A 42 3.18 -9.37 3.65
CA ALA A 42 4.59 -9.01 3.69
C ALA A 42 5.21 -9.26 5.08
N TYR A 43 4.53 -8.86 6.14
CA TYR A 43 5.08 -9.04 7.49
C TYR A 43 5.03 -10.49 7.96
N ALA A 44 4.15 -11.31 7.42
CA ALA A 44 4.22 -12.76 7.64
C ALA A 44 5.55 -13.31 7.12
N GLU A 45 6.01 -12.83 5.95
CA GLU A 45 7.32 -13.21 5.41
C GLU A 45 8.47 -12.64 6.27
N VAL A 46 8.42 -11.37 6.65
CA VAL A 46 9.47 -10.72 7.45
C VAL A 46 9.69 -11.46 8.77
N PHE A 47 8.60 -11.87 9.43
CA PHE A 47 8.65 -12.50 10.75
C PHE A 47 8.58 -14.03 10.70
N ASN A 48 8.76 -14.62 9.52
CA ASN A 48 8.73 -16.07 9.31
C ASN A 48 7.47 -16.74 9.86
N ARG A 49 6.33 -16.07 9.73
CA ARG A 49 5.04 -16.61 10.11
C ARG A 49 4.45 -17.37 8.93
N PHE A 50 4.08 -18.61 9.16
CA PHE A 50 3.48 -19.42 8.10
C PHE A 50 2.08 -18.89 7.77
N MET A 51 1.84 -18.76 6.45
CA MET A 51 0.55 -18.34 5.94
C MET A 51 0.15 -19.32 4.84
N SER A 52 -0.87 -20.13 5.12
CA SER A 52 -1.32 -21.15 4.17
C SER A 52 -1.89 -20.55 2.90
N THR A 53 -1.88 -21.30 1.81
CA THR A 53 -2.52 -20.91 0.56
C THR A 53 -4.02 -20.64 0.78
N GLU A 54 -4.68 -21.47 1.59
CA GLU A 54 -6.10 -21.29 1.91
C GLU A 54 -6.36 -19.96 2.60
N LEU A 55 -5.57 -19.62 3.63
CA LEU A 55 -5.72 -18.36 4.34
C LEU A 55 -5.43 -17.17 3.41
N THR A 56 -4.39 -17.25 2.62
CA THR A 56 -4.05 -16.21 1.64
C THR A 56 -5.22 -15.98 0.68
N ASN A 57 -5.80 -17.04 0.15
CA ASN A 57 -6.94 -16.92 -0.77
C ASN A 57 -8.16 -16.32 -0.10
N LYS A 58 -8.42 -16.65 1.16
CA LYS A 58 -9.51 -16.03 1.94
C LYS A 58 -9.30 -14.53 2.14
N LEU A 59 -8.07 -14.12 2.41
CA LEU A 59 -7.73 -12.71 2.56
C LEU A 59 -7.91 -11.95 1.24
N LEU A 60 -7.49 -12.54 0.13
CA LEU A 60 -7.66 -11.92 -1.19
C LEU A 60 -9.15 -11.76 -1.52
N GLU A 61 -9.96 -12.79 -1.28
CA GLU A 61 -11.39 -12.73 -1.53
C GLU A 61 -12.08 -11.67 -0.66
N ALA A 62 -11.69 -11.58 0.62
CA ALA A 62 -12.24 -10.59 1.53
C ALA A 62 -11.87 -9.15 1.12
N ASN A 63 -10.85 -8.97 0.29
CA ASN A 63 -10.37 -7.67 -0.15
C ASN A 63 -10.66 -7.37 -1.64
N LYS A 64 -11.57 -8.11 -2.26
CA LYS A 64 -11.85 -7.91 -3.70
C LYS A 64 -12.46 -6.55 -4.03
N GLU A 65 -13.01 -5.84 -3.06
CA GLU A 65 -13.49 -4.47 -3.23
C GLU A 65 -12.54 -3.42 -2.63
N THR A 66 -11.33 -3.84 -2.30
CA THR A 66 -10.28 -2.95 -1.80
C THR A 66 -9.39 -2.49 -2.95
N LEU A 67 -9.10 -1.19 -2.98
CA LEU A 67 -8.03 -0.67 -3.82
C LEU A 67 -6.75 -0.63 -2.99
N VAL A 68 -5.75 -1.39 -3.40
CA VAL A 68 -4.43 -1.36 -2.76
C VAL A 68 -3.54 -0.38 -3.52
N VAL A 69 -3.07 0.63 -2.80
CA VAL A 69 -2.14 1.63 -3.34
C VAL A 69 -0.79 1.41 -2.67
N TYR A 70 0.17 0.92 -3.44
CA TYR A 70 1.51 0.62 -2.94
C TYR A 70 2.45 1.78 -3.23
N LEU A 71 3.00 2.36 -2.18
CA LEU A 71 3.95 3.46 -2.29
C LEU A 71 5.37 2.92 -2.21
N THR A 72 6.19 3.31 -3.18
CA THR A 72 7.62 3.08 -3.16
C THR A 72 8.35 4.42 -3.07
N ALA A 73 9.64 4.38 -2.83
CA ALA A 73 10.52 5.54 -2.90
C ALA A 73 11.93 5.04 -3.21
N ASP A 74 12.76 5.91 -3.76
CA ASP A 74 14.15 5.57 -4.02
C ASP A 74 14.86 5.26 -2.70
N ARG A 75 15.73 4.25 -2.71
CA ARG A 75 16.41 3.77 -1.49
C ARG A 75 17.09 4.90 -0.73
N LYS A 76 17.77 5.79 -1.42
CA LYS A 76 18.48 6.91 -0.79
C LYS A 76 17.52 7.83 -0.04
N ASP A 77 16.32 8.04 -0.56
CA ASP A 77 15.31 8.88 0.09
C ASP A 77 14.73 8.19 1.33
N LEU A 78 14.50 6.87 1.25
CA LEU A 78 14.04 6.10 2.39
C LEU A 78 15.06 6.11 3.54
N GLU A 79 16.33 5.91 3.21
CA GLU A 79 17.40 5.91 4.19
C GLU A 79 17.55 7.29 4.83
N LEU A 80 17.48 8.37 4.05
CA LEU A 80 17.56 9.73 4.57
C LEU A 80 16.37 10.06 5.48
N ARG A 81 15.15 9.73 5.05
CA ARG A 81 13.93 9.96 5.84
C ARG A 81 13.98 9.20 7.15
N HIS A 82 14.44 7.97 7.11
CA HIS A 82 14.58 7.13 8.31
C HIS A 82 15.61 7.71 9.28
N LYS A 83 16.74 8.19 8.79
CA LYS A 83 17.79 8.80 9.58
C LYS A 83 17.30 10.10 10.25
N ILE A 84 16.59 10.95 9.52
CA ILE A 84 16.06 12.21 10.04
C ILE A 84 15.06 11.97 11.17
N SER A 85 14.27 10.93 11.07
CA SER A 85 13.24 10.63 12.08
C SER A 85 13.76 9.91 13.32
N HIS A 86 15.05 9.59 13.37
CA HIS A 86 15.70 8.91 14.50
C HIS A 86 15.06 7.58 14.91
N HIS A 87 14.50 6.84 13.95
CA HIS A 87 13.98 5.51 14.21
C HIS A 87 15.10 4.48 14.23
N GLU A 88 14.82 3.33 14.85
CA GLU A 88 15.75 2.22 14.87
C GLU A 88 16.08 1.75 13.46
N PRO A 89 17.30 1.24 13.21
CA PRO A 89 17.68 0.70 11.92
C PRO A 89 16.71 -0.38 11.46
N ILE A 90 16.38 -0.37 10.16
CA ILE A 90 15.56 -1.41 9.57
C ILE A 90 16.34 -2.09 8.43
N ASP A 91 16.03 -3.35 8.20
CA ASP A 91 16.59 -4.08 7.08
C ASP A 91 15.72 -3.80 5.84
N PHE A 92 16.06 -2.74 5.10
CA PHE A 92 15.31 -2.34 3.90
C PHE A 92 15.25 -3.46 2.86
N ASP A 93 16.34 -4.22 2.68
CA ASP A 93 16.36 -5.30 1.70
C ASP A 93 15.36 -6.40 2.03
N LYS A 94 15.31 -6.79 3.30
CA LYS A 94 14.39 -7.83 3.76
C LYS A 94 12.94 -7.40 3.61
N HIS A 95 12.62 -6.17 4.01
CA HIS A 95 11.27 -5.63 3.93
C HIS A 95 10.84 -5.44 2.47
N GLU A 96 11.74 -4.90 1.64
CA GLU A 96 11.46 -4.71 0.21
C GLU A 96 11.15 -6.04 -0.49
N LYS A 97 11.94 -7.09 -0.21
CA LYS A 97 11.68 -8.42 -0.77
C LYS A 97 10.34 -8.98 -0.34
N ALA A 98 9.97 -8.75 0.93
CA ALA A 98 8.69 -9.20 1.46
C ALA A 98 7.51 -8.47 0.78
N PHE A 99 7.62 -7.16 0.57
CA PHE A 99 6.61 -6.40 -0.14
C PHE A 99 6.53 -6.79 -1.61
N GLU A 100 7.65 -7.07 -2.27
CA GLU A 100 7.63 -7.56 -3.66
C GLU A 100 6.99 -8.94 -3.76
N TYR A 101 7.19 -9.80 -2.77
CA TYR A 101 6.49 -11.08 -2.68
C TYR A 101 4.97 -10.88 -2.55
N ALA A 102 4.54 -10.00 -1.64
CA ALA A 102 3.13 -9.68 -1.46
C ALA A 102 2.52 -9.09 -2.73
N LYS A 103 3.25 -8.22 -3.42
CA LYS A 103 2.83 -7.63 -4.68
C LYS A 103 2.52 -8.69 -5.73
N ARG A 104 3.40 -9.69 -5.87
CA ARG A 104 3.18 -10.77 -6.85
C ARG A 104 1.91 -11.56 -6.55
N ILE A 105 1.64 -11.82 -5.27
CA ILE A 105 0.41 -12.51 -4.85
C ILE A 105 -0.82 -11.69 -5.20
N ILE A 106 -0.82 -10.39 -4.87
CA ILE A 106 -1.96 -9.51 -5.12
C ILE A 106 -2.21 -9.33 -6.61
N LEU A 107 -1.15 -9.16 -7.41
CA LEU A 107 -1.28 -9.04 -8.86
C LEU A 107 -1.84 -10.29 -9.53
N GLY A 108 -1.67 -11.46 -8.91
CA GLY A 108 -2.27 -12.71 -9.38
C GLY A 108 -3.73 -12.89 -8.98
N SER A 109 -4.33 -11.91 -8.31
CA SER A 109 -5.71 -11.96 -7.84
C SER A 109 -6.57 -10.90 -8.54
N ASP A 110 -7.85 -10.81 -8.14
CA ASP A 110 -8.79 -9.80 -8.65
C ASP A 110 -8.73 -8.48 -7.89
N VAL A 111 -7.86 -8.37 -6.90
CA VAL A 111 -7.72 -7.14 -6.10
C VAL A 111 -7.08 -6.05 -6.95
N LEU A 112 -7.69 -4.87 -6.99
CA LEU A 112 -7.12 -3.73 -7.71
C LEU A 112 -5.86 -3.24 -7.01
N PHE A 113 -4.81 -3.05 -7.79
CA PHE A 113 -3.48 -2.70 -7.28
C PHE A 113 -2.84 -1.65 -8.17
N PHE A 114 -2.36 -0.57 -7.55
CA PHE A 114 -1.59 0.47 -8.24
C PHE A 114 -0.36 0.84 -7.42
N GLU A 115 0.74 1.11 -8.11
CA GLU A 115 2.01 1.44 -7.49
C GLU A 115 2.45 2.84 -7.90
N PHE A 116 2.93 3.62 -6.92
CA PHE A 116 3.43 4.98 -7.15
C PHE A 116 4.76 5.20 -6.44
N ASN A 117 5.68 5.93 -7.06
CA ASN A 117 6.97 6.26 -6.46
C ASN A 117 6.93 7.68 -5.89
N THR A 118 7.03 7.81 -4.57
CA THR A 118 6.95 9.10 -3.86
C THR A 118 8.23 9.93 -3.97
N SER A 119 9.30 9.38 -4.55
CA SER A 119 10.49 10.16 -4.91
C SER A 119 10.28 10.93 -6.22
N LYS A 120 9.29 10.54 -7.03
CA LYS A 120 9.03 11.11 -8.36
C LYS A 120 7.70 11.85 -8.44
N GLN A 121 6.75 11.54 -7.59
CA GLN A 121 5.42 12.14 -7.57
C GLN A 121 5.10 12.65 -6.18
N THR A 122 4.43 13.80 -6.09
CA THR A 122 4.02 14.37 -4.81
C THR A 122 2.81 13.61 -4.26
N PRO A 123 2.58 13.63 -2.94
CA PRO A 123 1.38 13.04 -2.35
C PRO A 123 0.09 13.59 -2.96
N TYR A 124 0.05 14.88 -3.27
CA TYR A 124 -1.12 15.51 -3.91
C TYR A 124 -1.39 14.91 -5.29
N GLN A 125 -0.34 14.78 -6.13
CA GLN A 125 -0.47 14.19 -7.46
C GLN A 125 -0.98 12.73 -7.38
N ILE A 126 -0.43 11.96 -6.46
CA ILE A 126 -0.85 10.57 -6.26
C ILE A 126 -2.31 10.52 -5.81
N ALA A 127 -2.69 11.39 -4.86
CA ALA A 127 -4.07 11.45 -4.36
C ALA A 127 -5.08 11.76 -5.48
N GLU A 128 -4.74 12.69 -6.38
CA GLU A 128 -5.59 13.00 -7.54
C GLU A 128 -5.78 11.76 -8.41
N MET A 129 -4.70 11.01 -8.69
CA MET A 129 -4.78 9.79 -9.49
C MET A 129 -5.62 8.71 -8.81
N VAL A 130 -5.43 8.53 -7.51
CA VAL A 130 -6.20 7.56 -6.72
C VAL A 130 -7.69 7.89 -6.74
N CYS A 131 -8.04 9.16 -6.54
CA CYS A 131 -9.45 9.59 -6.59
C CYS A 131 -10.06 9.37 -7.97
N THR A 132 -9.30 9.61 -9.05
CA THR A 132 -9.75 9.33 -10.41
C THR A 132 -10.01 7.84 -10.61
N ILE A 133 -9.13 6.97 -10.10
CA ILE A 133 -9.32 5.52 -10.17
C ILE A 133 -10.60 5.11 -9.45
N ILE A 134 -10.83 5.64 -8.25
CA ILE A 134 -12.03 5.35 -7.48
C ILE A 134 -13.29 5.74 -8.27
N GLU A 135 -13.31 6.95 -8.82
CA GLU A 135 -14.46 7.44 -9.59
C GLU A 135 -14.75 6.59 -10.80
N GLU A 136 -13.72 6.24 -11.57
CA GLU A 136 -13.90 5.44 -12.77
C GLU A 136 -14.35 4.02 -12.48
N GLU A 137 -13.78 3.39 -11.47
CA GLU A 137 -14.21 2.04 -11.07
C GLU A 137 -15.63 2.02 -10.53
N ASN A 138 -16.03 3.06 -9.80
CA ASN A 138 -17.37 3.10 -9.21
C ASN A 138 -18.47 3.55 -10.17
N LYS A 139 -18.11 3.97 -11.39
CA LYS A 139 -19.07 4.25 -12.47
C LYS A 139 -19.45 3.01 -13.29
N LYS A 140 -18.67 1.97 -13.20
CA LYS A 140 -18.89 0.73 -13.97
C LYS A 140 -20.12 -0.04 -13.49
#